data_a233219f1b1dee852ca273e8537726a0
#
_entry.id   a233219f1b1dee852ca273e8537726a0
#
_cell.length_a   1.000
_cell.length_b   1.000
_cell.length_c   1.000
_cell.angle_alpha   90.00
_cell.angle_beta   90.00
_cell.angle_gamma   90.00
#
_symmetry.space_group_name_H-M   'P 1'
#
loop_
_entity.id
_entity.type
_entity.pdbx_description
1 polymer ?
#
loop_
_entity_poly.entity_id
_entity_poly.type
_entity_poly.pdbx_seq_one_letter_code
_entity_poly.pdbx_strand_id
1 'polypeptide(L)'
;MTSVQHPIPSFILIGAQKAGTTWLWHNLKQHPDVDLPAAKEIHFFGAVEHYRKGTGWYYQHFEGLNPDKLTGEASTTYLYDYLPYWESSTGELTHEHSLPCIPELVLKELPEVKILVILRNPVSRAISAYRHHVRAGRVPPGVGLREAASGVPMLRILEMGYYVRYLELWKQYVPPERLRVFVFEEDVVKYGEKSIRDICEFLGINQNFQPKKAEGRVHEGWGWTRCAIHQQKSAWARTIARSHLGEIFDRYDFLKNGKTMREDMRYLQSVYQKEKSALEQILARNLDVWK
;
A
#
# COMPACT_ATOMS: atom_id res chain seq x y z
N MET A 1 19.84 19.26 -28.74
CA MET A 1 18.83 18.37 -28.14
C MET A 1 18.50 19.00 -26.78
N THR A 2 17.38 19.70 -26.66
CA THR A 2 16.91 20.25 -25.40
C THR A 2 16.55 19.07 -24.51
N SER A 3 17.27 18.89 -23.40
CA SER A 3 16.90 17.94 -22.37
C SER A 3 15.48 18.30 -21.88
N VAL A 4 14.51 17.49 -22.21
CA VAL A 4 13.17 17.63 -21.62
C VAL A 4 13.37 17.43 -20.13
N GLN A 5 13.29 18.52 -19.35
CA GLN A 5 13.33 18.44 -17.89
C GLN A 5 12.01 17.86 -17.43
N HIS A 6 12.00 16.57 -17.06
CA HIS A 6 10.84 15.94 -16.43
C HIS A 6 10.76 16.41 -14.96
N PRO A 7 9.57 16.67 -14.43
CA PRO A 7 9.41 16.90 -13.01
C PRO A 7 9.92 15.71 -12.21
N ILE A 8 10.74 15.98 -11.20
CA ILE A 8 11.29 14.96 -10.31
C ILE A 8 10.33 14.77 -9.14
N PRO A 9 9.97 13.53 -8.75
CA PRO A 9 9.14 13.29 -7.59
C PRO A 9 9.70 13.92 -6.31
N SER A 10 8.93 14.80 -5.70
CA SER A 10 9.27 15.47 -4.44
C SER A 10 8.80 14.70 -3.22
N PHE A 11 7.88 13.76 -3.41
CA PHE A 11 7.43 12.84 -2.36
C PHE A 11 7.08 11.46 -2.91
N ILE A 12 7.18 10.47 -2.05
CA ILE A 12 6.74 9.09 -2.34
C ILE A 12 5.89 8.57 -1.18
N LEU A 13 4.73 8.01 -1.50
CA LEU A 13 3.90 7.22 -0.60
C LEU A 13 4.29 5.74 -0.72
N ILE A 14 5.15 5.27 0.19
CA ILE A 14 5.81 3.96 0.10
C ILE A 14 4.95 2.78 0.57
N GLY A 15 3.82 3.02 1.24
CA GLY A 15 2.96 1.94 1.78
C GLY A 15 2.11 2.40 2.95
N ALA A 16 1.51 1.43 3.66
CA ALA A 16 1.54 -0.01 3.42
C ALA A 16 0.41 -0.43 2.45
N GLN A 17 0.58 -1.57 1.82
CA GLN A 17 -0.50 -2.15 1.00
C GLN A 17 -1.76 -2.37 1.85
N LYS A 18 -2.93 -1.97 1.36
CA LYS A 18 -4.23 -2.07 2.04
C LYS A 18 -4.40 -1.18 3.29
N ALA A 19 -3.60 -0.12 3.39
CA ALA A 19 -3.62 0.85 4.49
C ALA A 19 -4.18 2.24 4.09
N GLY A 20 -4.87 2.38 2.96
CA GLY A 20 -5.47 3.66 2.58
C GLY A 20 -4.63 4.51 1.63
N THR A 21 -3.58 3.99 1.02
CA THR A 21 -2.74 4.74 0.04
C THR A 21 -3.52 5.27 -1.14
N THR A 22 -4.59 4.59 -1.57
CA THR A 22 -5.49 5.06 -2.63
C THR A 22 -6.31 6.28 -2.19
N TRP A 23 -6.75 6.33 -0.92
CA TRP A 23 -7.43 7.49 -0.36
C TRP A 23 -6.53 8.73 -0.40
N LEU A 24 -5.29 8.62 0.07
CA LEU A 24 -4.36 9.75 0.05
C LEU A 24 -4.05 10.20 -1.38
N TRP A 25 -3.78 9.25 -2.28
CA TRP A 25 -3.53 9.55 -3.70
C TRP A 25 -4.66 10.35 -4.34
N HIS A 26 -5.92 9.94 -4.13
CA HIS A 26 -7.07 10.65 -4.68
C HIS A 26 -7.28 12.04 -4.09
N ASN A 27 -6.95 12.22 -2.81
CA ASN A 27 -7.04 13.55 -2.19
C ASN A 27 -5.95 14.48 -2.71
N LEU A 28 -4.71 14.03 -2.78
CA LEU A 28 -3.61 14.82 -3.32
C LEU A 28 -3.80 15.16 -4.80
N LYS A 29 -4.37 14.26 -5.58
CA LYS A 29 -4.68 14.51 -7.00
C LYS A 29 -5.67 15.66 -7.24
N GLN A 30 -6.45 16.03 -6.24
CA GLN A 30 -7.40 17.16 -6.31
C GLN A 30 -6.75 18.49 -5.92
N HIS A 31 -5.53 18.45 -5.33
CA HIS A 31 -4.88 19.66 -4.84
C HIS A 31 -4.38 20.51 -6.00
N PRO A 32 -4.65 21.85 -5.99
CA PRO A 32 -4.25 22.74 -7.11
C PRO A 32 -2.74 22.82 -7.33
N ASP A 33 -1.95 22.68 -6.26
CA ASP A 33 -0.49 22.75 -6.31
C ASP A 33 0.18 21.39 -6.59
N VAL A 34 -0.60 20.34 -6.87
CA VAL A 34 -0.08 18.99 -7.11
C VAL A 34 -0.46 18.51 -8.50
N ASP A 35 0.49 17.90 -9.18
CA ASP A 35 0.25 17.19 -10.45
C ASP A 35 0.88 15.81 -10.39
N LEU A 36 0.08 14.78 -10.54
CA LEU A 36 0.48 13.38 -10.31
C LEU A 36 0.41 12.57 -11.60
N PRO A 37 1.33 11.61 -11.78
CA PRO A 37 1.32 10.74 -12.94
C PRO A 37 -0.01 9.99 -13.07
N ALA A 38 -0.37 9.64 -14.30
CA ALA A 38 -1.58 8.87 -14.58
C ALA A 38 -1.54 7.48 -13.91
N ALA A 39 -0.36 6.88 -13.88
CA ALA A 39 -0.12 5.58 -13.26
C ALA A 39 0.14 5.72 -11.76
N LYS A 40 -0.70 5.10 -10.94
CA LYS A 40 -0.39 4.76 -9.55
C LYS A 40 0.25 3.38 -9.51
N GLU A 41 1.15 3.13 -8.54
CA GLU A 41 1.87 1.86 -8.38
C GLU A 41 2.86 1.60 -9.54
N ILE A 42 3.81 2.53 -9.77
CA ILE A 42 4.87 2.39 -10.78
C ILE A 42 5.79 1.21 -10.44
N HIS A 43 6.03 0.98 -9.14
CA HIS A 43 6.85 -0.13 -8.62
C HIS A 43 8.30 -0.15 -9.13
N PHE A 44 8.87 0.99 -9.54
CA PHE A 44 10.23 1.04 -10.06
C PHE A 44 11.26 0.51 -9.05
N PHE A 45 11.26 1.07 -7.84
CA PHE A 45 12.16 0.64 -6.76
C PHE A 45 11.67 -0.60 -5.98
N GLY A 46 10.55 -1.19 -6.36
CA GLY A 46 9.92 -2.31 -5.63
C GLY A 46 9.76 -3.60 -6.45
N ALA A 47 10.27 -3.61 -7.69
CA ALA A 47 10.23 -4.77 -8.57
C ALA A 47 11.50 -4.81 -9.42
N VAL A 48 12.23 -5.92 -9.38
CA VAL A 48 13.51 -6.10 -10.12
C VAL A 48 13.33 -5.86 -11.61
N GLU A 49 12.24 -6.35 -12.18
CA GLU A 49 11.95 -6.21 -13.62
C GLU A 49 11.74 -4.75 -14.02
N HIS A 50 11.19 -3.92 -13.12
CA HIS A 50 11.02 -2.50 -13.39
C HIS A 50 12.33 -1.74 -13.19
N TYR A 51 13.06 -2.03 -12.12
CA TYR A 51 14.34 -1.39 -11.84
C TYR A 51 15.37 -1.62 -12.98
N ARG A 52 15.41 -2.82 -13.56
CA ARG A 52 16.27 -3.16 -14.69
C ARG A 52 15.96 -2.40 -15.99
N LYS A 53 14.79 -1.75 -16.10
CA LYS A 53 14.46 -0.87 -17.22
C LYS A 53 15.20 0.46 -17.19
N GLY A 54 15.82 0.79 -16.05
CA GLY A 54 16.58 2.02 -15.86
C GLY A 54 15.73 3.25 -15.54
N THR A 55 16.41 4.30 -15.08
CA THR A 55 15.77 5.55 -14.60
C THR A 55 15.03 6.29 -15.71
N GLY A 56 15.48 6.19 -16.96
CA GLY A 56 14.75 6.74 -18.10
C GLY A 56 13.31 6.21 -18.21
N TRP A 57 13.12 4.91 -17.99
CA TRP A 57 11.78 4.32 -17.96
C TRP A 57 10.95 4.86 -16.76
N TYR A 58 11.58 5.08 -15.62
CA TYR A 58 10.92 5.64 -14.45
C TYR A 58 10.42 7.05 -14.72
N TYR A 59 11.28 7.91 -15.25
CA TYR A 59 10.94 9.32 -15.50
C TYR A 59 9.93 9.52 -16.62
N GLN A 60 9.79 8.61 -17.56
CA GLN A 60 8.72 8.65 -18.58
C GLN A 60 7.31 8.74 -17.98
N HIS A 61 7.10 8.23 -16.75
CA HIS A 61 5.81 8.34 -16.08
C HIS A 61 5.45 9.76 -15.64
N PHE A 62 6.43 10.65 -15.59
CA PHE A 62 6.29 12.05 -15.18
C PHE A 62 6.34 13.03 -16.36
N GLU A 63 6.43 12.51 -17.59
CA GLU A 63 6.39 13.33 -18.80
C GLU A 63 5.05 14.06 -18.95
N GLY A 64 5.10 15.33 -19.31
CA GLY A 64 3.92 16.16 -19.53
C GLY A 64 3.23 16.67 -18.26
N LEU A 65 3.75 16.37 -17.07
CA LEU A 65 3.31 16.99 -15.83
C LEU A 65 3.78 18.44 -15.76
N ASN A 66 3.02 19.28 -15.05
CA ASN A 66 3.35 20.68 -14.87
C ASN A 66 4.59 20.84 -13.94
N PRO A 67 5.72 21.39 -14.42
CA PRO A 67 6.94 21.54 -13.63
C PRO A 67 6.82 22.54 -12.46
N ASP A 68 5.82 23.42 -12.48
CA ASP A 68 5.57 24.40 -11.41
C ASP A 68 4.75 23.80 -10.25
N LYS A 69 4.31 22.56 -10.38
CA LYS A 69 3.54 21.85 -9.36
C LYS A 69 4.37 20.75 -8.69
N LEU A 70 4.02 20.50 -7.44
CA LEU A 70 4.59 19.37 -6.70
C LEU A 70 4.16 18.05 -7.35
N THR A 71 5.11 17.19 -7.65
CA THR A 71 4.80 15.83 -8.12
C THR A 71 5.32 14.77 -7.18
N GLY A 72 4.76 13.58 -7.29
CA GLY A 72 5.15 12.42 -6.50
C GLY A 72 4.56 11.13 -7.03
N GLU A 73 4.83 10.04 -6.35
CA GLU A 73 4.26 8.73 -6.68
C GLU A 73 3.77 7.98 -5.45
N ALA A 74 3.05 6.87 -5.68
CA ALA A 74 2.59 5.95 -4.65
C ALA A 74 2.80 4.51 -5.11
N SER A 75 3.75 3.82 -4.48
CA SER A 75 4.05 2.41 -4.76
C SER A 75 4.22 1.63 -3.46
N THR A 76 3.25 0.80 -3.14
CA THR A 76 3.16 0.12 -1.83
C THR A 76 4.23 -0.94 -1.59
N THR A 77 4.98 -1.31 -2.61
CA THR A 77 6.12 -2.23 -2.51
C THR A 77 7.40 -1.56 -2.01
N TYR A 78 7.45 -0.22 -1.94
CA TYR A 78 8.65 0.48 -1.49
C TYR A 78 8.86 0.45 0.03
N LEU A 79 7.82 0.12 0.80
CA LEU A 79 7.97 -0.04 2.25
C LEU A 79 8.93 -1.16 2.63
N TYR A 80 9.18 -2.12 1.75
CA TYR A 80 10.06 -3.26 2.03
C TYR A 80 11.53 -2.88 2.18
N ASP A 81 12.32 -3.90 2.53
CA ASP A 81 13.76 -3.82 2.69
C ASP A 81 14.52 -3.96 1.36
N TYR A 82 14.22 -5.01 0.61
CA TYR A 82 14.92 -5.35 -0.64
C TYR A 82 13.94 -5.65 -1.76
N LEU A 83 14.43 -5.50 -3.00
CA LEU A 83 13.66 -5.91 -4.18
C LEU A 83 13.45 -7.42 -4.14
N PRO A 84 12.19 -7.88 -4.20
CA PRO A 84 11.91 -9.30 -4.27
C PRO A 84 12.34 -9.86 -5.61
N TYR A 85 12.95 -11.02 -5.58
CA TYR A 85 13.35 -11.78 -6.75
C TYR A 85 12.81 -13.20 -6.64
N TRP A 86 12.24 -13.70 -7.73
CA TRP A 86 11.79 -15.07 -7.82
C TRP A 86 12.92 -15.95 -8.38
N GLU A 87 13.47 -16.81 -7.55
CA GLU A 87 14.48 -17.76 -7.95
C GLU A 87 13.84 -18.94 -8.69
N SER A 88 13.98 -18.96 -10.02
CA SER A 88 13.35 -20.00 -10.85
C SER A 88 13.90 -21.41 -10.60
N SER A 89 15.13 -21.52 -10.13
CA SER A 89 15.81 -22.79 -9.88
C SER A 89 15.33 -23.48 -8.60
N THR A 90 14.99 -22.70 -7.57
CA THR A 90 14.53 -23.20 -6.27
C THR A 90 13.03 -23.07 -6.08
N GLY A 91 12.37 -22.22 -6.87
CA GLY A 91 10.96 -21.87 -6.69
C GLY A 91 10.71 -21.03 -5.42
N GLU A 92 11.73 -20.35 -4.91
CA GLU A 92 11.67 -19.55 -3.70
C GLU A 92 11.66 -18.05 -3.99
N LEU A 93 11.03 -17.29 -3.11
CA LEU A 93 11.12 -15.84 -3.09
C LEU A 93 12.36 -15.47 -2.29
N THR A 94 13.31 -14.87 -2.97
CA THR A 94 14.56 -14.36 -2.38
C THR A 94 14.69 -12.85 -2.60
N HIS A 95 15.88 -12.31 -2.35
CA HIS A 95 16.23 -10.92 -2.63
C HIS A 95 17.18 -10.86 -3.82
N GLU A 96 17.15 -9.76 -4.55
CA GLU A 96 18.21 -9.47 -5.51
C GLU A 96 19.45 -8.99 -4.73
N HIS A 97 20.31 -9.92 -4.36
CA HIS A 97 21.49 -9.68 -3.51
C HIS A 97 22.55 -8.75 -4.14
N SER A 98 22.50 -8.55 -5.46
CA SER A 98 23.40 -7.63 -6.16
C SER A 98 22.97 -6.17 -6.05
N LEU A 99 21.76 -5.90 -5.55
CA LEU A 99 21.21 -4.54 -5.41
C LEU A 99 21.17 -4.09 -3.94
N PRO A 100 21.38 -2.79 -3.69
CA PRO A 100 21.16 -2.19 -2.38
C PRO A 100 19.73 -2.34 -1.87
N CYS A 101 19.48 -2.01 -0.61
CA CYS A 101 18.13 -1.96 -0.07
C CYS A 101 17.27 -0.87 -0.74
N ILE A 102 15.95 -1.01 -0.68
CA ILE A 102 15.03 -0.08 -1.34
C ILE A 102 15.24 1.38 -0.90
N PRO A 103 15.38 1.71 0.41
CA PRO A 103 15.67 3.09 0.82
C PRO A 103 16.91 3.69 0.15
N GLU A 104 17.98 2.91 0.04
CA GLU A 104 19.21 3.36 -0.61
C GLU A 104 19.03 3.62 -2.10
N LEU A 105 18.33 2.73 -2.80
CA LEU A 105 18.00 2.91 -4.22
C LEU A 105 17.16 4.16 -4.46
N VAL A 106 16.17 4.39 -3.60
CA VAL A 106 15.30 5.59 -3.67
C VAL A 106 16.10 6.85 -3.43
N LEU A 107 16.92 6.92 -2.38
CA LEU A 107 17.67 8.15 -2.06
C LEU A 107 18.85 8.40 -2.98
N LYS A 108 19.40 7.38 -3.61
CA LYS A 108 20.40 7.54 -4.67
C LYS A 108 19.82 8.31 -5.87
N GLU A 109 18.57 8.02 -6.22
CA GLU A 109 17.89 8.64 -7.34
C GLU A 109 17.16 9.95 -6.97
N LEU A 110 16.61 10.00 -5.77
CA LEU A 110 15.76 11.08 -5.25
C LEU A 110 16.27 11.53 -3.87
N PRO A 111 17.44 12.20 -3.79
CA PRO A 111 18.12 12.47 -2.52
C PRO A 111 17.32 13.35 -1.54
N GLU A 112 16.43 14.23 -2.05
CA GLU A 112 15.65 15.17 -1.24
C GLU A 112 14.18 14.76 -1.08
N VAL A 113 13.81 13.57 -1.51
CA VAL A 113 12.42 13.11 -1.52
C VAL A 113 11.84 13.01 -0.11
N LYS A 114 10.60 13.45 0.06
CA LYS A 114 9.81 13.28 1.27
C LYS A 114 9.07 11.94 1.24
N ILE A 115 9.10 11.21 2.34
CA ILE A 115 8.51 9.88 2.45
C ILE A 115 7.23 9.93 3.29
N LEU A 116 6.15 9.43 2.71
CA LEU A 116 4.86 9.24 3.37
C LEU A 116 4.59 7.75 3.57
N VAL A 117 4.12 7.39 4.75
CA VAL A 117 3.71 6.03 5.10
C VAL A 117 2.36 6.07 5.76
N ILE A 118 1.44 5.19 5.39
CA ILE A 118 0.19 4.94 6.12
C ILE A 118 0.23 3.50 6.60
N LEU A 119 0.19 3.28 7.89
CA LEU A 119 0.10 1.97 8.52
C LEU A 119 -1.36 1.66 8.89
N ARG A 120 -1.69 0.40 8.95
CA ARG A 120 -2.99 -0.10 9.38
C ARG A 120 -2.80 -1.22 10.38
N ASN A 121 -3.78 -1.46 11.25
CA ASN A 121 -3.77 -2.68 12.08
C ASN A 121 -3.33 -3.88 11.23
N PRO A 122 -2.20 -4.53 11.55
CA PRO A 122 -1.59 -5.53 10.68
C PRO A 122 -2.49 -6.76 10.44
N VAL A 123 -3.34 -7.12 11.43
CA VAL A 123 -4.35 -8.17 11.29
C VAL A 123 -5.38 -7.77 10.22
N SER A 124 -5.97 -6.58 10.36
CA SER A 124 -6.95 -6.06 9.40
C SER A 124 -6.37 -5.87 8.00
N ARG A 125 -5.09 -5.47 7.93
CA ARG A 125 -4.35 -5.35 6.68
C ARG A 125 -4.17 -6.70 6.00
N ALA A 126 -3.70 -7.73 6.75
CA ALA A 126 -3.48 -9.07 6.22
C ALA A 126 -4.78 -9.69 5.66
N ILE A 127 -5.89 -9.58 6.39
CA ILE A 127 -7.22 -10.00 5.91
C ILE A 127 -7.60 -9.26 4.62
N SER A 128 -7.38 -7.94 4.59
CA SER A 128 -7.67 -7.12 3.39
C SER A 128 -6.79 -7.48 2.21
N ALA A 129 -5.52 -7.83 2.44
CA ALA A 129 -4.59 -8.28 1.41
C ALA A 129 -5.00 -9.64 0.86
N TYR A 130 -5.29 -10.62 1.71
CA TYR A 130 -5.80 -11.92 1.30
C TYR A 130 -7.04 -11.78 0.39
N ARG A 131 -8.07 -11.03 0.83
CA ARG A 131 -9.27 -10.77 0.03
C ARG A 131 -8.97 -10.08 -1.30
N HIS A 132 -8.00 -9.17 -1.32
CA HIS A 132 -7.54 -8.52 -2.54
C HIS A 132 -6.93 -9.54 -3.51
N HIS A 133 -6.08 -10.45 -3.03
CA HIS A 133 -5.46 -11.47 -3.86
C HIS A 133 -6.46 -12.51 -4.36
N VAL A 134 -7.42 -12.91 -3.54
CA VAL A 134 -8.56 -13.75 -3.97
C VAL A 134 -9.33 -13.04 -5.09
N ARG A 135 -9.73 -11.78 -4.90
CA ARG A 135 -10.45 -11.02 -5.93
C ARG A 135 -9.66 -10.87 -7.23
N ALA A 136 -8.35 -10.71 -7.14
CA ALA A 136 -7.46 -10.61 -8.30
C ALA A 136 -7.14 -11.96 -8.98
N GLY A 137 -7.69 -13.08 -8.48
CA GLY A 137 -7.42 -14.42 -9.02
C GLY A 137 -6.03 -14.98 -8.72
N ARG A 138 -5.28 -14.36 -7.82
CA ARG A 138 -3.94 -14.81 -7.42
C ARG A 138 -3.99 -15.90 -6.35
N VAL A 139 -5.09 -16.03 -5.63
CA VAL A 139 -5.40 -17.10 -4.70
C VAL A 139 -6.61 -17.83 -5.24
N PRO A 140 -6.51 -19.15 -5.49
CA PRO A 140 -7.63 -19.94 -5.99
C PRO A 140 -8.82 -19.94 -5.01
N PRO A 141 -10.05 -20.09 -5.50
CA PRO A 141 -11.21 -20.34 -4.67
C PRO A 141 -11.00 -21.59 -3.79
N GLY A 142 -11.32 -21.51 -2.48
CA GLY A 142 -11.19 -22.63 -1.52
C GLY A 142 -9.90 -22.59 -0.70
N VAL A 143 -8.87 -21.90 -1.16
CA VAL A 143 -7.60 -21.73 -0.42
C VAL A 143 -7.79 -20.73 0.71
N GLY A 144 -7.62 -21.13 1.96
CA GLY A 144 -7.74 -20.29 3.15
C GLY A 144 -6.59 -19.29 3.32
N LEU A 145 -6.76 -18.31 4.24
CA LEU A 145 -5.76 -17.28 4.48
C LEU A 145 -4.39 -17.87 4.87
N ARG A 146 -4.36 -18.82 5.79
CA ARG A 146 -3.12 -19.43 6.28
C ARG A 146 -2.38 -20.17 5.17
N GLU A 147 -3.12 -20.95 4.40
CA GLU A 147 -2.59 -21.70 3.26
C GLU A 147 -2.07 -20.77 2.18
N ALA A 148 -2.81 -19.70 1.85
CA ALA A 148 -2.37 -18.69 0.89
C ALA A 148 -1.12 -17.94 1.36
N ALA A 149 -1.03 -17.65 2.67
CA ALA A 149 0.10 -16.92 3.24
C ALA A 149 1.40 -17.76 3.25
N SER A 150 1.29 -19.09 3.42
CA SER A 150 2.45 -19.99 3.40
C SER A 150 2.75 -20.57 2.02
N GLY A 151 1.70 -20.84 1.22
CA GLY A 151 1.85 -21.51 -0.08
C GLY A 151 2.18 -20.56 -1.25
N VAL A 152 2.00 -19.26 -1.08
CA VAL A 152 2.31 -18.27 -2.13
C VAL A 152 3.09 -17.07 -1.54
N PRO A 153 4.38 -17.25 -1.24
CA PRO A 153 5.22 -16.22 -0.60
C PRO A 153 5.25 -14.88 -1.35
N MET A 154 5.14 -14.90 -2.67
CA MET A 154 5.05 -13.71 -3.53
C MET A 154 3.93 -12.74 -3.14
N LEU A 155 2.85 -13.22 -2.51
CA LEU A 155 1.73 -12.39 -2.10
C LEU A 155 2.05 -11.55 -0.86
N ARG A 156 3.08 -11.93 -0.10
CA ARG A 156 3.55 -11.25 1.11
C ARG A 156 2.43 -10.86 2.08
N ILE A 157 1.46 -11.76 2.24
CA ILE A 157 0.25 -11.50 3.04
C ILE A 157 0.62 -11.19 4.49
N LEU A 158 1.60 -11.88 5.05
CA LEU A 158 2.08 -11.65 6.42
C LEU A 158 3.20 -10.61 6.47
N GLU A 159 4.19 -10.74 5.62
CA GLU A 159 5.43 -9.95 5.66
C GLU A 159 5.18 -8.45 5.62
N MET A 160 4.20 -8.02 4.82
CA MET A 160 3.81 -6.60 4.72
C MET A 160 3.24 -6.02 6.02
N GLY A 161 3.01 -6.82 7.05
CA GLY A 161 2.54 -6.38 8.36
C GLY A 161 3.64 -6.22 9.40
N TYR A 162 4.87 -6.63 9.11
CA TYR A 162 6.03 -6.44 10.00
C TYR A 162 6.63 -5.04 9.82
N TYR A 163 5.89 -4.04 10.26
CA TYR A 163 6.21 -2.62 10.03
C TYR A 163 7.45 -2.14 10.75
N VAL A 164 7.71 -2.66 11.97
CA VAL A 164 8.87 -2.29 12.80
C VAL A 164 10.15 -2.40 12.00
N ARG A 165 10.40 -3.57 11.44
CA ARG A 165 11.58 -3.87 10.64
C ARG A 165 11.78 -2.89 9.49
N TYR A 166 10.71 -2.57 8.77
CA TYR A 166 10.80 -1.71 7.60
C TYR A 166 10.95 -0.23 7.99
N LEU A 167 10.25 0.22 9.02
CA LEU A 167 10.38 1.60 9.49
C LEU A 167 11.77 1.86 10.10
N GLU A 168 12.32 0.91 10.85
CA GLU A 168 13.69 1.02 11.37
C GLU A 168 14.70 1.16 10.24
N LEU A 169 14.56 0.38 9.17
CA LEU A 169 15.41 0.50 7.99
C LEU A 169 15.25 1.87 7.32
N TRP A 170 14.04 2.32 7.04
CA TRP A 170 13.79 3.62 6.41
C TRP A 170 14.33 4.78 7.26
N LYS A 171 14.23 4.71 8.58
CA LYS A 171 14.77 5.72 9.52
C LYS A 171 16.29 5.79 9.56
N GLN A 172 17.00 4.76 9.11
CA GLN A 172 18.47 4.81 8.97
C GLN A 172 18.90 5.66 7.76
N TYR A 173 18.06 5.77 6.74
CA TYR A 173 18.36 6.47 5.50
C TYR A 173 17.69 7.83 5.38
N VAL A 174 16.47 7.98 5.94
CA VAL A 174 15.65 9.19 5.80
C VAL A 174 15.57 9.91 7.15
N PRO A 175 15.98 11.18 7.22
CA PRO A 175 15.91 11.96 8.46
C PRO A 175 14.44 12.23 8.85
N PRO A 176 14.16 12.45 10.14
CA PRO A 176 12.80 12.55 10.68
C PRO A 176 11.93 13.65 10.02
N GLU A 177 12.53 14.75 9.60
CA GLU A 177 11.84 15.86 8.94
C GLU A 177 11.37 15.51 7.53
N ARG A 178 11.88 14.44 6.92
CA ARG A 178 11.48 13.96 5.60
C ARG A 178 10.68 12.65 5.63
N LEU A 179 10.38 12.11 6.80
CA LEU A 179 9.58 10.90 6.98
C LEU A 179 8.33 11.18 7.82
N ARG A 180 7.14 10.92 7.27
CA ARG A 180 5.86 11.01 8.00
C ARG A 180 5.11 9.70 7.97
N VAL A 181 4.67 9.27 9.16
CA VAL A 181 3.90 8.03 9.34
C VAL A 181 2.51 8.36 9.88
N PHE A 182 1.49 7.84 9.20
CA PHE A 182 0.08 7.97 9.56
C PHE A 182 -0.49 6.60 9.94
N VAL A 183 -1.53 6.60 10.77
CA VAL A 183 -2.26 5.40 11.19
C VAL A 183 -3.65 5.43 10.57
N PHE A 184 -3.97 4.44 9.74
CA PHE A 184 -5.20 4.41 8.94
C PHE A 184 -6.47 4.60 9.76
N GLU A 185 -6.62 3.88 10.86
CA GLU A 185 -7.82 3.89 11.68
C GLU A 185 -8.04 5.26 12.36
N GLU A 186 -6.97 5.95 12.69
CA GLU A 186 -7.04 7.24 13.35
C GLU A 186 -6.92 8.39 12.34
N ASP A 187 -5.84 8.43 11.59
CA ASP A 187 -5.52 9.59 10.75
C ASP A 187 -6.35 9.63 9.46
N VAL A 188 -6.73 8.45 8.89
CA VAL A 188 -7.54 8.40 7.67
C VAL A 188 -9.02 8.32 7.99
N VAL A 189 -9.41 7.41 8.90
CA VAL A 189 -10.84 7.15 9.17
C VAL A 189 -11.44 8.18 10.12
N LYS A 190 -10.74 8.51 11.22
CA LYS A 190 -11.28 9.39 12.24
C LYS A 190 -10.97 10.87 11.99
N TYR A 191 -9.76 11.18 11.55
CA TYR A 191 -9.26 12.55 11.41
C TYR A 191 -8.78 12.89 9.98
N GLY A 192 -9.43 12.34 8.96
CA GLY A 192 -8.99 12.47 7.56
C GLY A 192 -8.74 13.90 7.08
N GLU A 193 -9.62 14.85 7.41
CA GLU A 193 -9.44 16.27 7.02
C GLU A 193 -8.22 16.90 7.70
N LYS A 194 -8.02 16.62 9.00
CA LYS A 194 -6.82 17.08 9.71
C LYS A 194 -5.57 16.48 9.08
N SER A 195 -5.58 15.20 8.77
CA SER A 195 -4.42 14.53 8.17
C SER A 195 -4.08 15.06 6.78
N ILE A 196 -5.07 15.46 5.97
CA ILE A 196 -4.78 16.13 4.70
C ILE A 196 -4.06 17.46 4.95
N ARG A 197 -4.49 18.28 5.93
CA ARG A 197 -3.79 19.51 6.29
C ARG A 197 -2.36 19.25 6.75
N ASP A 198 -2.18 18.27 7.65
CA ASP A 198 -0.85 17.89 8.16
C ASP A 198 0.07 17.39 7.03
N ILE A 199 -0.49 16.70 6.02
CA ILE A 199 0.24 16.25 4.83
C ILE A 199 0.60 17.44 3.93
N CYS A 200 -0.33 18.37 3.69
CA CYS A 200 -0.07 19.58 2.92
C CYS A 200 1.03 20.42 3.56
N GLU A 201 1.00 20.60 4.89
CA GLU A 201 2.06 21.25 5.66
C GLU A 201 3.41 20.54 5.49
N PHE A 202 3.42 19.23 5.67
CA PHE A 202 4.63 18.43 5.49
C PHE A 202 5.19 18.53 4.07
N LEU A 203 4.33 18.57 3.07
CA LEU A 203 4.75 18.72 1.67
C LEU A 203 5.13 20.15 1.30
N GLY A 204 4.71 21.15 2.07
CA GLY A 204 4.97 22.58 1.81
C GLY A 204 4.01 23.19 0.78
N ILE A 205 2.79 22.68 0.70
CA ILE A 205 1.72 23.17 -0.19
C ILE A 205 0.56 23.77 0.62
N ASN A 206 -0.41 24.41 -0.06
CA ASN A 206 -1.51 25.11 0.60
C ASN A 206 -2.34 24.20 1.53
N GLN A 207 -2.28 24.45 2.84
CA GLN A 207 -2.98 23.70 3.89
C GLN A 207 -4.49 23.97 3.96
N ASN A 208 -4.96 25.06 3.36
CA ASN A 208 -6.39 25.43 3.38
C ASN A 208 -7.19 24.70 2.30
N PHE A 209 -6.55 23.82 1.56
CA PHE A 209 -7.20 22.97 0.57
C PHE A 209 -8.15 21.98 1.26
N GLN A 210 -9.37 21.92 0.76
CA GLN A 210 -10.36 20.92 1.17
C GLN A 210 -10.72 20.06 -0.04
N PRO A 211 -10.37 18.76 -0.02
CA PRO A 211 -10.76 17.86 -1.11
C PRO A 211 -12.29 17.72 -1.14
N LYS A 212 -12.88 17.68 -2.33
CA LYS A 212 -14.30 17.36 -2.51
C LYS A 212 -14.54 15.96 -1.95
N LYS A 213 -15.20 15.88 -0.78
CA LYS A 213 -15.45 14.69 0.01
C LYS A 213 -14.35 13.64 -0.14
N ALA A 214 -13.45 13.61 0.82
CA ALA A 214 -12.60 12.46 1.04
C ALA A 214 -13.49 11.27 1.44
N GLU A 215 -14.19 10.65 0.48
CA GLU A 215 -15.06 9.51 0.74
C GLU A 215 -14.21 8.40 1.36
N GLY A 216 -14.46 8.20 2.67
CA GLY A 216 -13.80 7.17 3.45
C GLY A 216 -14.17 5.81 2.93
N ARG A 217 -13.55 4.98 2.40
CA ARG A 217 -13.67 3.68 1.75
C ARG A 217 -13.82 3.76 0.25
N VAL A 218 -12.68 3.92 -0.41
CA VAL A 218 -12.58 3.75 -1.85
C VAL A 218 -12.83 2.28 -2.27
N HIS A 219 -12.66 1.31 -1.37
CA HIS A 219 -12.92 -0.11 -1.63
C HIS A 219 -13.48 -0.84 -0.42
N GLU A 220 -14.72 -1.29 -0.49
CA GLU A 220 -15.25 -2.29 0.43
C GLU A 220 -14.56 -3.64 0.18
N GLY A 221 -14.23 -4.32 1.27
CA GLY A 221 -13.69 -5.68 1.18
C GLY A 221 -14.79 -6.65 0.76
N TRP A 222 -14.65 -7.31 -0.37
CA TRP A 222 -15.58 -8.35 -0.84
C TRP A 222 -15.39 -9.65 -0.10
N GLY A 223 -16.51 -10.34 0.19
CA GLY A 223 -16.51 -11.70 0.70
C GLY A 223 -16.08 -12.71 -0.36
N TRP A 224 -15.98 -13.94 0.07
CA TRP A 224 -15.47 -15.07 -0.71
C TRP A 224 -16.32 -15.39 -1.93
N THR A 225 -17.62 -15.56 -1.73
CA THR A 225 -18.59 -15.91 -2.78
C THR A 225 -18.64 -14.80 -3.84
N ARG A 226 -18.64 -13.54 -3.40
CA ARG A 226 -18.59 -12.38 -4.29
C ARG A 226 -17.31 -12.36 -5.14
N CYS A 227 -16.16 -12.65 -4.55
CA CYS A 227 -14.90 -12.77 -5.27
C CYS A 227 -14.92 -13.92 -6.29
N ALA A 228 -15.42 -15.10 -5.91
CA ALA A 228 -15.52 -16.26 -6.79
C ALA A 228 -16.43 -16.00 -8.00
N ILE A 229 -17.56 -15.34 -7.78
CA ILE A 229 -18.46 -14.93 -8.87
C ILE A 229 -17.76 -13.94 -9.80
N HIS A 230 -17.04 -12.96 -9.27
CA HIS A 230 -16.33 -11.96 -10.07
C HIS A 230 -15.21 -12.55 -10.94
N GLN A 231 -14.59 -13.65 -10.50
CA GLN A 231 -13.54 -14.35 -11.25
C GLN A 231 -14.07 -15.13 -12.45
N GLN A 232 -15.38 -15.38 -12.54
CA GLN A 232 -15.95 -15.98 -13.72
C GLN A 232 -15.77 -15.07 -14.93
N LYS A 233 -15.41 -15.65 -16.07
CA LYS A 233 -15.10 -14.90 -17.31
C LYS A 233 -16.33 -14.19 -17.91
N SER A 234 -17.55 -14.51 -17.47
CA SER A 234 -18.78 -13.94 -18.03
C SER A 234 -19.06 -12.52 -17.52
N ALA A 235 -19.57 -11.67 -18.43
CA ALA A 235 -19.88 -10.27 -18.10
C ALA A 235 -20.98 -10.15 -17.03
N TRP A 236 -22.03 -11.02 -17.11
CA TRP A 236 -23.12 -11.01 -16.14
C TRP A 236 -22.69 -11.36 -14.72
N ALA A 237 -21.76 -12.31 -14.55
CA ALA A 237 -21.22 -12.66 -13.24
C ALA A 237 -20.49 -11.49 -12.60
N ARG A 238 -19.70 -10.74 -13.40
CA ARG A 238 -19.03 -9.53 -12.93
C ARG A 238 -20.01 -8.42 -12.56
N THR A 239 -21.10 -8.28 -13.29
CA THR A 239 -22.19 -7.33 -12.97
C THR A 239 -22.88 -7.70 -11.67
N ILE A 240 -23.23 -8.97 -11.45
CA ILE A 240 -23.80 -9.45 -10.18
C ILE A 240 -22.84 -9.19 -9.01
N ALA A 241 -21.57 -9.52 -9.16
CA ALA A 241 -20.59 -9.29 -8.09
C ALA A 241 -20.45 -7.79 -7.73
N ARG A 242 -20.74 -6.87 -8.65
CA ARG A 242 -20.69 -5.41 -8.42
C ARG A 242 -22.01 -4.80 -7.96
N SER A 243 -23.09 -5.56 -7.97
CA SER A 243 -24.42 -5.11 -7.58
C SER A 243 -24.71 -5.32 -6.10
N HIS A 244 -25.89 -4.86 -5.64
CA HIS A 244 -26.44 -5.15 -4.30
C HIS A 244 -26.56 -6.66 -4.01
N LEU A 245 -26.75 -7.50 -5.01
CA LEU A 245 -26.71 -8.96 -4.84
C LEU A 245 -25.35 -9.43 -4.36
N GLY A 246 -24.26 -8.77 -4.80
CA GLY A 246 -22.92 -9.04 -4.29
C GLY A 246 -22.78 -8.77 -2.79
N GLU A 247 -23.44 -7.77 -2.23
CA GLU A 247 -23.44 -7.46 -0.80
C GLU A 247 -24.18 -8.54 0.02
N ILE A 248 -25.23 -9.13 -0.54
CA ILE A 248 -25.94 -10.27 0.08
C ILE A 248 -24.98 -11.46 0.22
N PHE A 249 -24.15 -11.73 -0.79
CA PHE A 249 -23.14 -12.77 -0.71
C PHE A 249 -22.07 -12.47 0.34
N ASP A 250 -21.67 -11.21 0.54
CA ASP A 250 -20.75 -10.84 1.60
C ASP A 250 -21.33 -11.13 3.00
N ARG A 251 -22.63 -10.88 3.20
CA ARG A 251 -23.34 -11.23 4.44
C ARG A 251 -23.44 -12.74 4.64
N TYR A 252 -23.72 -13.48 3.58
CA TYR A 252 -23.75 -14.96 3.61
C TYR A 252 -22.39 -15.53 3.99
N ASP A 253 -21.32 -15.06 3.38
CA ASP A 253 -19.96 -15.48 3.67
C ASP A 253 -19.58 -15.20 5.13
N PHE A 254 -19.99 -14.07 5.68
CA PHE A 254 -19.80 -13.74 7.08
C PHE A 254 -20.47 -14.74 8.02
N LEU A 255 -21.72 -15.11 7.73
CA LEU A 255 -22.49 -16.07 8.53
C LEU A 255 -21.90 -17.49 8.44
N LYS A 256 -21.55 -17.93 7.23
CA LYS A 256 -21.04 -19.29 6.97
C LYS A 256 -19.61 -19.49 7.50
N ASN A 257 -18.74 -18.51 7.36
CA ASN A 257 -17.31 -18.61 7.63
C ASN A 257 -16.88 -17.95 8.95
N GLY A 258 -17.82 -17.57 9.81
CA GLY A 258 -17.53 -16.83 11.04
C GLY A 258 -16.61 -17.55 12.02
N LYS A 259 -16.59 -18.90 12.04
CA LYS A 259 -15.65 -19.69 12.84
C LYS A 259 -14.22 -19.59 12.26
N THR A 260 -14.06 -19.86 10.98
CA THR A 260 -12.77 -19.80 10.27
C THR A 260 -12.18 -18.38 10.34
N MET A 261 -13.03 -17.36 10.18
CA MET A 261 -12.57 -15.98 10.29
C MET A 261 -12.06 -15.63 11.70
N ARG A 262 -12.69 -16.13 12.76
CA ARG A 262 -12.20 -15.97 14.14
C ARG A 262 -10.87 -16.70 14.37
N GLU A 263 -10.71 -17.88 13.80
CA GLU A 263 -9.46 -18.65 13.88
C GLU A 263 -8.32 -17.92 13.13
N ASP A 264 -8.60 -17.39 11.95
CA ASP A 264 -7.62 -16.59 11.19
C ASP A 264 -7.24 -15.31 11.93
N MET A 265 -8.21 -14.63 12.55
CA MET A 265 -7.91 -13.43 13.37
C MET A 265 -7.01 -13.78 14.55
N ARG A 266 -7.28 -14.85 15.29
CA ARG A 266 -6.43 -15.30 16.41
C ARG A 266 -5.02 -15.67 15.94
N TYR A 267 -4.92 -16.36 14.82
CA TYR A 267 -3.63 -16.66 14.19
C TYR A 267 -2.86 -15.39 13.86
N LEU A 268 -3.47 -14.45 13.17
CA LEU A 268 -2.82 -13.19 12.82
C LEU A 268 -2.47 -12.35 14.06
N GLN A 269 -3.31 -12.34 15.08
CA GLN A 269 -3.00 -11.70 16.37
C GLN A 269 -1.75 -12.31 17.02
N SER A 270 -1.59 -13.65 16.98
CA SER A 270 -0.39 -14.29 17.48
C SER A 270 0.86 -13.96 16.65
N VAL A 271 0.70 -13.89 15.31
CA VAL A 271 1.79 -13.50 14.39
C VAL A 271 2.30 -12.08 14.68
N TYR A 272 1.39 -11.14 14.92
CA TYR A 272 1.73 -9.71 15.11
C TYR A 272 1.76 -9.26 16.57
N GLN A 273 1.79 -10.21 17.50
CA GLN A 273 1.69 -9.89 18.95
C GLN A 273 2.69 -8.84 19.42
N LYS A 274 3.92 -8.86 18.88
CA LYS A 274 4.99 -7.94 19.27
C LYS A 274 5.01 -6.65 18.46
N GLU A 275 4.32 -6.59 17.33
CA GLU A 275 4.38 -5.44 16.42
C GLU A 275 3.79 -4.18 17.04
N LYS A 276 2.64 -4.28 17.71
CA LYS A 276 1.94 -3.12 18.27
C LYS A 276 2.83 -2.35 19.27
N SER A 277 3.35 -3.03 20.29
CA SER A 277 4.15 -2.40 21.35
C SER A 277 5.47 -1.82 20.83
N ALA A 278 6.13 -2.51 19.91
CA ALA A 278 7.33 -2.00 19.29
C ALA A 278 7.05 -0.78 18.40
N LEU A 279 5.95 -0.77 17.67
CA LEU A 279 5.55 0.39 16.87
C LEU A 279 5.17 1.60 17.73
N GLU A 280 4.49 1.40 18.87
CA GLU A 280 4.19 2.49 19.81
C GLU A 280 5.46 3.20 20.26
N GLN A 281 6.53 2.46 20.49
CA GLN A 281 7.85 3.03 20.83
C GLN A 281 8.48 3.78 19.64
N ILE A 282 8.48 3.19 18.45
CA ILE A 282 9.06 3.79 17.24
C ILE A 282 8.32 5.08 16.83
N LEU A 283 7.00 5.09 16.98
CA LEU A 283 6.15 6.21 16.59
C LEU A 283 5.97 7.24 17.72
N ALA A 284 6.40 6.94 18.94
CA ALA A 284 6.11 7.71 20.16
C ALA A 284 4.59 8.04 20.27
N ARG A 285 3.75 7.05 19.96
CA ARG A 285 2.29 7.20 19.83
C ARG A 285 1.58 5.93 20.30
N ASN A 286 0.48 6.11 21.04
CA ASN A 286 -0.40 5.01 21.44
C ASN A 286 -1.20 4.50 20.22
N LEU A 287 -1.31 3.18 20.08
CA LEU A 287 -2.06 2.50 19.03
C LEU A 287 -3.29 1.75 19.59
N ASP A 288 -3.95 2.27 20.61
CA ASP A 288 -5.17 1.66 21.21
C ASP A 288 -6.33 1.56 20.22
N VAL A 289 -6.28 2.31 19.13
CA VAL A 289 -7.18 2.15 17.99
C VAL A 289 -7.03 0.78 17.28
N TRP A 290 -5.93 0.08 17.51
CA TRP A 290 -5.68 -1.29 17.02
C TRP A 290 -6.13 -2.32 18.06
N LYS A 291 -7.42 -2.50 18.19
CA LYS A 291 -8.04 -3.51 19.05
C LYS A 291 -8.04 -4.88 18.41
#